data_0cbe32689d6ec101e3f4869f27936aea
#
_entry.id   0cbe32689d6ec101e3f4869f27936aea
#
_cell.length_a   1.000
_cell.length_b   1.000
_cell.length_c   1.000
_cell.angle_alpha   90.00
_cell.angle_beta   90.00
_cell.angle_gamma   90.00
#
_symmetry.space_group_name_H-M   'P 1'
#
loop_
_entity.id
_entity.type
_entity.pdbx_description
1 polymer ?
#
loop_
_entity_poly.entity_id
_entity_poly.type
_entity_poly.pdbx_seq_one_letter_code
_entity_poly.pdbx_strand_id
1 'polypeptide(L)'
;MIRIVLFLLFISQSLFAQVTLPVLHDSVFNTYFHQRASLFIAMPQTKGDIVFVGNSITDGGEWNELFDDTRIKNRGISGDITAGIIFRLPEIAKRKPAKVFLMIGTNDLSKGISADSVVKNILLISSYLKQESPATKFFVQSILPVNNVFGKFNGHTGNGEKINFVNERLKENADSASYTFID
;
A
#
# COMPACT_ATOMS: atom_id res chain seq x y z
N MET A 1 -50.57 -31.20 -24.45
CA MET A 1 -49.17 -31.56 -24.21
C MET A 1 -48.34 -30.28 -24.07
N ILE A 2 -48.05 -29.88 -22.81
CA ILE A 2 -47.28 -28.69 -22.50
C ILE A 2 -45.78 -29.09 -22.41
N ARG A 3 -44.92 -28.58 -23.31
CA ARG A 3 -43.49 -28.78 -23.26
C ARG A 3 -42.90 -27.76 -22.28
N ILE A 4 -42.45 -28.24 -21.12
CA ILE A 4 -41.65 -27.44 -20.16
C ILE A 4 -40.20 -27.41 -20.70
N VAL A 5 -39.74 -26.23 -21.11
CA VAL A 5 -38.30 -25.99 -21.45
C VAL A 5 -37.62 -25.56 -20.17
N LEU A 6 -36.82 -26.47 -19.59
CA LEU A 6 -35.92 -26.12 -18.46
C LEU A 6 -34.73 -25.31 -19.01
N PHE A 7 -34.63 -24.02 -18.65
CA PHE A 7 -33.44 -23.22 -18.84
C PHE A 7 -32.46 -23.50 -17.68
N LEU A 8 -31.43 -24.28 -17.94
CA LEU A 8 -30.30 -24.45 -17.03
C LEU A 8 -29.40 -23.18 -17.11
N LEU A 9 -29.55 -22.31 -16.13
CA LEU A 9 -28.59 -21.19 -15.91
C LEU A 9 -27.26 -21.77 -15.39
N PHE A 10 -26.26 -21.90 -16.24
CA PHE A 10 -24.88 -22.14 -15.85
C PHE A 10 -24.34 -20.84 -15.24
N ILE A 11 -24.35 -20.73 -13.91
CA ILE A 11 -23.60 -19.69 -13.19
C ILE A 11 -22.14 -20.16 -13.20
N SER A 12 -21.34 -19.61 -14.11
CA SER A 12 -19.87 -19.76 -14.07
C SER A 12 -19.36 -18.99 -12.85
N GLN A 13 -19.15 -19.68 -11.73
CA GLN A 13 -18.39 -19.13 -10.61
C GLN A 13 -16.93 -19.07 -11.06
N SER A 14 -16.49 -17.88 -11.43
CA SER A 14 -15.07 -17.62 -11.57
C SER A 14 -14.41 -17.80 -10.22
N LEU A 15 -13.70 -18.91 -10.02
CA LEU A 15 -12.84 -19.10 -8.85
C LEU A 15 -11.68 -18.10 -8.97
N PHE A 16 -11.85 -16.91 -8.42
CA PHE A 16 -10.71 -16.03 -8.18
C PHE A 16 -9.91 -16.62 -7.02
N ALA A 17 -8.64 -16.92 -7.27
CA ALA A 17 -7.74 -17.34 -6.22
C ALA A 17 -7.71 -16.26 -5.12
N GLN A 18 -8.03 -16.67 -3.89
CA GLN A 18 -8.03 -15.75 -2.75
C GLN A 18 -6.59 -15.27 -2.48
N VAL A 19 -6.40 -13.96 -2.47
CA VAL A 19 -5.11 -13.35 -2.09
C VAL A 19 -4.92 -13.50 -0.59
N THR A 20 -3.89 -14.24 -0.19
CA THR A 20 -3.51 -14.44 1.21
C THR A 20 -2.26 -13.62 1.53
N LEU A 21 -2.29 -12.92 2.67
CA LEU A 21 -1.10 -12.21 3.15
C LEU A 21 -0.17 -13.17 3.88
N PRO A 22 1.17 -12.96 3.81
CA PRO A 22 2.12 -13.73 4.59
C PRO A 22 1.92 -13.46 6.08
N VAL A 23 2.11 -14.49 6.90
CA VAL A 23 2.17 -14.34 8.36
C VAL A 23 3.50 -13.71 8.72
N LEU A 24 3.46 -12.48 9.23
CA LEU A 24 4.63 -11.74 9.67
C LEU A 24 4.71 -11.77 11.19
N HIS A 25 5.91 -12.03 11.72
CA HIS A 25 6.11 -12.09 13.16
C HIS A 25 6.14 -10.67 13.73
N ASP A 26 5.40 -10.44 14.81
CA ASP A 26 5.22 -9.13 15.46
C ASP A 26 6.57 -8.52 15.92
N SER A 27 7.51 -9.37 16.37
CA SER A 27 8.85 -8.97 16.83
C SER A 27 9.76 -8.34 15.75
N VAL A 28 9.37 -8.37 14.49
CA VAL A 28 10.12 -7.73 13.39
C VAL A 28 10.02 -6.21 13.46
N PHE A 29 8.98 -5.69 14.09
CA PHE A 29 8.68 -4.26 14.13
C PHE A 29 9.07 -3.64 15.48
N ASN A 30 9.49 -2.37 15.45
CA ASN A 30 9.89 -1.65 16.66
C ASN A 30 8.69 -1.11 17.45
N THR A 31 8.95 -0.60 18.66
CA THR A 31 7.93 -0.06 19.55
C THR A 31 7.13 1.10 18.92
N TYR A 32 7.78 1.98 18.16
CA TYR A 32 7.09 3.09 17.49
C TYR A 32 6.07 2.59 16.45
N PHE A 33 6.44 1.57 15.68
CA PHE A 33 5.52 0.93 14.74
C PHE A 33 4.26 0.42 15.45
N HIS A 34 4.43 -0.33 16.55
CA HIS A 34 3.30 -0.88 17.30
C HIS A 34 2.43 0.22 17.92
N GLN A 35 3.06 1.26 18.47
CA GLN A 35 2.36 2.41 19.01
C GLN A 35 1.49 3.09 17.95
N ARG A 36 2.03 3.33 16.75
CA ARG A 36 1.29 3.96 15.66
C ARG A 36 0.21 3.04 15.10
N ALA A 37 0.52 1.77 14.86
CA ALA A 37 -0.44 0.80 14.31
C ALA A 37 -1.64 0.60 15.26
N SER A 38 -1.41 0.44 16.57
CA SER A 38 -2.48 0.31 17.56
C SER A 38 -3.32 1.58 17.68
N LEU A 39 -2.70 2.77 17.61
CA LEU A 39 -3.41 4.04 17.59
C LEU A 39 -4.33 4.12 16.35
N PHE A 40 -3.86 3.70 15.17
CA PHE A 40 -4.68 3.72 13.96
C PHE A 40 -5.91 2.82 14.07
N ILE A 41 -5.78 1.66 14.71
CA ILE A 41 -6.91 0.76 15.00
C ILE A 41 -7.94 1.44 15.92
N ALA A 42 -7.48 2.17 16.93
CA ALA A 42 -8.34 2.84 17.91
C ALA A 42 -9.04 4.10 17.36
N MET A 43 -8.51 4.70 16.29
CA MET A 43 -9.11 5.91 15.70
C MET A 43 -10.47 5.62 15.06
N PRO A 44 -11.44 6.56 15.16
CA PRO A 44 -12.73 6.40 14.52
C PRO A 44 -12.61 6.25 13.01
N GLN A 45 -13.51 5.45 12.46
CA GLN A 45 -13.66 5.25 11.03
C GLN A 45 -14.70 6.23 10.49
N THR A 46 -14.37 6.95 9.42
CA THR A 46 -15.28 7.88 8.75
C THR A 46 -15.55 7.43 7.31
N LYS A 47 -16.75 7.72 6.82
CA LYS A 47 -17.13 7.37 5.44
C LYS A 47 -16.39 8.27 4.47
N GLY A 48 -15.82 7.68 3.44
CA GLY A 48 -15.15 8.44 2.36
C GLY A 48 -13.72 8.88 2.70
N ASP A 49 -13.09 8.26 3.69
CA ASP A 49 -11.70 8.54 4.05
C ASP A 49 -10.76 8.45 2.84
N ILE A 50 -9.80 9.36 2.80
CA ILE A 50 -8.68 9.39 1.87
C ILE A 50 -7.43 9.07 2.69
N VAL A 51 -6.82 7.91 2.48
CA VAL A 51 -5.77 7.40 3.36
C VAL A 51 -4.40 7.54 2.70
N PHE A 52 -3.50 8.29 3.33
CA PHE A 52 -2.09 8.36 2.95
C PHE A 52 -1.32 7.32 3.75
N VAL A 53 -0.73 6.34 3.06
CA VAL A 53 -0.01 5.21 3.63
C VAL A 53 1.45 5.27 3.22
N GLY A 54 2.36 5.08 4.15
CA GLY A 54 3.79 5.15 3.83
C GLY A 54 4.68 5.13 5.06
N ASN A 55 5.90 5.60 4.87
CA ASN A 55 6.95 5.68 5.89
C ASN A 55 7.03 7.07 6.56
N SER A 56 8.23 7.50 6.98
CA SER A 56 8.46 8.79 7.63
C SER A 56 8.09 10.01 6.78
N ILE A 57 8.18 9.93 5.46
CA ILE A 57 7.80 11.03 4.58
C ILE A 57 6.29 11.26 4.66
N THR A 58 5.52 10.18 4.73
CA THR A 58 4.07 10.26 4.93
C THR A 58 3.73 10.63 6.37
N ASP A 59 4.40 10.02 7.35
CA ASP A 59 4.17 10.23 8.79
C ASP A 59 4.34 11.70 9.20
N GLY A 60 5.37 12.37 8.67
CA GLY A 60 5.71 13.77 8.98
C GLY A 60 4.89 14.83 8.25
N GLY A 61 3.92 14.45 7.43
CA GLY A 61 3.11 15.42 6.67
C GLY A 61 1.79 15.77 7.35
N GLU A 62 1.47 17.05 7.41
CA GLU A 62 0.18 17.56 7.87
C GLU A 62 -0.82 17.60 6.70
N TRP A 63 -1.10 16.43 6.14
CA TRP A 63 -1.81 16.28 4.87
C TRP A 63 -3.22 16.86 4.86
N ASN A 64 -3.96 16.72 5.96
CA ASN A 64 -5.31 17.27 6.10
C ASN A 64 -5.32 18.80 6.09
N GLU A 65 -4.31 19.44 6.67
CA GLU A 65 -4.15 20.89 6.65
C GLU A 65 -3.66 21.37 5.28
N LEU A 66 -2.69 20.65 4.69
CA LEU A 66 -2.13 21.00 3.37
C LEU A 66 -3.20 21.02 2.26
N PHE A 67 -4.16 20.09 2.32
CA PHE A 67 -5.22 19.96 1.33
C PHE A 67 -6.57 20.51 1.79
N ASP A 68 -6.65 21.09 3.01
CA ASP A 68 -7.89 21.57 3.63
C ASP A 68 -9.04 20.54 3.54
N ASP A 69 -8.72 19.28 3.82
CA ASP A 69 -9.67 18.17 3.70
C ASP A 69 -9.57 17.21 4.90
N THR A 70 -10.56 17.29 5.79
CA THR A 70 -10.63 16.47 7.02
C THR A 70 -10.84 14.98 6.76
N ARG A 71 -11.20 14.57 5.53
CA ARG A 71 -11.28 13.16 5.14
C ARG A 71 -9.90 12.53 4.98
N ILE A 72 -8.85 13.32 4.86
CA ILE A 72 -7.48 12.83 4.73
C ILE A 72 -7.00 12.29 6.07
N LYS A 73 -6.54 11.05 6.06
CA LYS A 73 -6.03 10.32 7.22
C LYS A 73 -4.57 9.93 6.98
N ASN A 74 -3.68 10.51 7.77
CA ASN A 74 -2.28 10.10 7.76
C ASN A 74 -2.13 8.73 8.41
N ARG A 75 -1.59 7.75 7.67
CA ARG A 75 -1.25 6.40 8.10
C ARG A 75 0.21 6.09 7.78
N GLY A 76 1.06 7.11 7.81
CA GLY A 76 2.50 6.98 7.77
C GLY A 76 3.05 6.43 9.09
N ILE A 77 4.14 5.67 9.02
CA ILE A 77 4.91 5.24 10.19
C ILE A 77 6.39 5.41 9.85
N SER A 78 7.10 6.22 10.64
CA SER A 78 8.54 6.45 10.42
C SER A 78 9.34 5.16 10.51
N GLY A 79 10.21 4.92 9.51
CA GLY A 79 11.01 3.70 9.40
C GLY A 79 10.29 2.50 8.78
N ASP A 80 9.01 2.65 8.41
CA ASP A 80 8.23 1.56 7.84
C ASP A 80 8.78 1.07 6.50
N ILE A 81 8.54 -0.20 6.23
CA ILE A 81 8.90 -0.93 5.02
C ILE A 81 7.66 -1.59 4.42
N THR A 82 7.80 -2.12 3.20
CA THR A 82 6.68 -2.80 2.53
C THR A 82 6.06 -3.93 3.37
N ALA A 83 6.86 -4.68 4.14
CA ALA A 83 6.37 -5.70 5.05
C ALA A 83 5.48 -5.12 6.17
N GLY A 84 5.81 -3.94 6.70
CA GLY A 84 4.97 -3.29 7.72
C GLY A 84 3.63 -2.82 7.15
N ILE A 85 3.60 -2.36 5.89
CA ILE A 85 2.32 -2.08 5.22
C ILE A 85 1.49 -3.35 5.09
N ILE A 86 2.10 -4.48 4.65
CA ILE A 86 1.41 -5.77 4.53
C ILE A 86 0.84 -6.22 5.88
N PHE A 87 1.59 -6.07 6.97
CA PHE A 87 1.16 -6.43 8.33
C PHE A 87 -0.14 -5.69 8.74
N ARG A 88 -0.23 -4.38 8.46
CA ARG A 88 -1.38 -3.54 8.84
C ARG A 88 -2.43 -3.34 7.73
N LEU A 89 -2.24 -3.98 6.58
CA LEU A 89 -3.13 -3.86 5.43
C LEU A 89 -4.58 -4.31 5.69
N PRO A 90 -4.83 -5.39 6.48
CA PRO A 90 -6.21 -5.77 6.83
C PRO A 90 -6.99 -4.67 7.55
N GLU A 91 -6.34 -3.91 8.42
CA GLU A 91 -6.96 -2.78 9.11
C GLU A 91 -7.35 -1.67 8.12
N ILE A 92 -6.45 -1.33 7.20
CA ILE A 92 -6.68 -0.32 6.17
C ILE A 92 -7.83 -0.75 5.24
N ALA A 93 -7.80 -1.98 4.73
CA ALA A 93 -8.81 -2.50 3.83
C ALA A 93 -10.20 -2.61 4.48
N LYS A 94 -10.27 -3.03 5.76
CA LYS A 94 -11.51 -3.11 6.55
C LYS A 94 -12.25 -1.78 6.61
N ARG A 95 -11.54 -0.65 6.58
CA ARG A 95 -12.13 0.71 6.62
C ARG A 95 -12.83 1.11 5.33
N LYS A 96 -12.64 0.35 4.24
CA LYS A 96 -13.24 0.67 2.93
C LYS A 96 -13.03 2.14 2.51
N PRO A 97 -11.80 2.66 2.52
CA PRO A 97 -11.52 4.06 2.19
C PRO A 97 -11.93 4.36 0.74
N ALA A 98 -12.29 5.61 0.46
CA ALA A 98 -12.58 6.04 -0.91
C ALA A 98 -11.31 6.01 -1.78
N LYS A 99 -10.17 6.42 -1.18
CA LYS A 99 -8.87 6.45 -1.85
C LYS A 99 -7.75 6.02 -0.90
N VAL A 100 -6.76 5.33 -1.45
CA VAL A 100 -5.48 5.04 -0.76
C VAL A 100 -4.35 5.55 -1.63
N PHE A 101 -3.45 6.34 -1.05
CA PHE A 101 -2.19 6.78 -1.65
C PHE A 101 -1.04 6.10 -0.92
N LEU A 102 -0.21 5.35 -1.63
CA LEU A 102 0.92 4.60 -1.07
C LEU A 102 2.25 5.15 -1.60
N MET A 103 3.15 5.52 -0.69
CA MET A 103 4.56 5.80 -0.98
C MET A 103 5.44 5.04 -0.01
N ILE A 104 6.14 4.01 -0.47
CA ILE A 104 6.94 3.10 0.34
C ILE A 104 8.07 2.47 -0.48
N GLY A 105 9.14 2.00 0.16
CA GLY A 105 10.21 1.22 -0.47
C GLY A 105 11.61 1.76 -0.21
N THR A 106 11.79 3.05 0.08
CA THR A 106 13.13 3.61 0.32
C THR A 106 13.82 2.98 1.53
N ASN A 107 13.07 2.67 2.60
CA ASN A 107 13.61 1.99 3.79
C ASN A 107 13.92 0.52 3.52
N ASP A 108 13.14 -0.14 2.67
CA ASP A 108 13.41 -1.52 2.22
C ASP A 108 14.79 -1.56 1.55
N LEU A 109 15.01 -0.70 0.57
CA LEU A 109 16.27 -0.61 -0.17
C LEU A 109 17.45 -0.27 0.74
N SER A 110 17.26 0.63 1.69
CA SER A 110 18.31 1.01 2.65
C SER A 110 18.71 -0.13 3.60
N LYS A 111 17.77 -1.06 3.85
CA LYS A 111 17.99 -2.28 4.66
C LYS A 111 18.49 -3.47 3.82
N GLY A 112 18.78 -3.28 2.54
CA GLY A 112 19.29 -4.31 1.64
C GLY A 112 18.21 -5.25 1.08
N ILE A 113 16.93 -4.94 1.27
CA ILE A 113 15.83 -5.68 0.62
C ILE A 113 15.91 -5.42 -0.89
N SER A 114 15.79 -6.47 -1.70
CA SER A 114 15.93 -6.33 -3.15
C SER A 114 14.81 -5.50 -3.77
N ALA A 115 15.13 -4.79 -4.85
CA ALA A 115 14.16 -4.00 -5.60
C ALA A 115 12.98 -4.84 -6.10
N ASP A 116 13.24 -6.08 -6.56
CA ASP A 116 12.18 -7.01 -6.96
C ASP A 116 11.24 -7.38 -5.81
N SER A 117 11.78 -7.54 -4.59
CA SER A 117 10.95 -7.80 -3.40
C SER A 117 10.05 -6.60 -3.07
N VAL A 118 10.56 -5.38 -3.22
CA VAL A 118 9.77 -4.16 -3.04
C VAL A 118 8.60 -4.11 -4.03
N VAL A 119 8.89 -4.33 -5.32
CA VAL A 119 7.86 -4.39 -6.37
C VAL A 119 6.83 -5.48 -6.06
N LYS A 120 7.28 -6.71 -5.79
CA LYS A 120 6.40 -7.84 -5.45
C LYS A 120 5.47 -7.53 -4.27
N ASN A 121 5.99 -6.91 -3.23
CA ASN A 121 5.21 -6.55 -2.05
C ASN A 121 4.16 -5.48 -2.38
N ILE A 122 4.48 -4.47 -3.19
CA ILE A 122 3.53 -3.43 -3.60
C ILE A 122 2.43 -4.03 -4.49
N LEU A 123 2.76 -4.94 -5.40
CA LEU A 123 1.76 -5.67 -6.20
C LEU A 123 0.85 -6.54 -5.33
N LEU A 124 1.39 -7.20 -4.30
CA LEU A 124 0.59 -7.94 -3.32
C LEU A 124 -0.37 -7.01 -2.56
N ILE A 125 0.10 -5.84 -2.13
CA ILE A 125 -0.74 -4.81 -1.47
C ILE A 125 -1.90 -4.42 -2.38
N SER A 126 -1.62 -4.17 -3.67
CA SER A 126 -2.64 -3.82 -4.66
C SER A 126 -3.69 -4.93 -4.81
N SER A 127 -3.23 -6.16 -5.02
CA SER A 127 -4.10 -7.32 -5.20
C SER A 127 -5.01 -7.54 -3.97
N TYR A 128 -4.47 -7.39 -2.77
CA TYR A 128 -5.24 -7.53 -1.54
C TYR A 128 -6.28 -6.41 -1.39
N LEU A 129 -5.89 -5.15 -1.63
CA LEU A 129 -6.84 -4.02 -1.61
C LEU A 129 -7.94 -4.19 -2.63
N LYS A 130 -7.63 -4.66 -3.83
CA LYS A 130 -8.61 -4.95 -4.87
C LYS A 130 -9.60 -6.01 -4.45
N GLN A 131 -9.14 -7.05 -3.77
CA GLN A 131 -9.99 -8.12 -3.26
C GLN A 131 -10.87 -7.65 -2.10
N GLU A 132 -10.24 -7.05 -1.07
CA GLU A 132 -10.92 -6.74 0.18
C GLU A 132 -11.71 -5.44 0.16
N SER A 133 -11.36 -4.51 -0.72
CA SER A 133 -12.00 -3.19 -0.84
C SER A 133 -12.11 -2.74 -2.30
N PRO A 134 -12.86 -3.45 -3.15
CA PRO A 134 -12.87 -3.27 -4.62
C PRO A 134 -13.33 -1.89 -5.07
N ALA A 135 -14.05 -1.14 -4.24
CA ALA A 135 -14.49 0.23 -4.54
C ALA A 135 -13.41 1.29 -4.23
N THR A 136 -12.34 0.92 -3.50
CA THR A 136 -11.23 1.82 -3.18
C THR A 136 -10.42 2.14 -4.42
N LYS A 137 -10.21 3.43 -4.71
CA LYS A 137 -9.25 3.87 -5.72
C LYS A 137 -7.85 3.83 -5.12
N PHE A 138 -6.97 3.01 -5.69
CA PHE A 138 -5.61 2.85 -5.20
C PHE A 138 -4.61 3.57 -6.09
N PHE A 139 -3.74 4.35 -5.46
CA PHE A 139 -2.69 5.14 -6.09
C PHE A 139 -1.35 4.73 -5.49
N VAL A 140 -0.39 4.41 -6.35
CA VAL A 140 0.99 4.12 -5.96
C VAL A 140 1.85 5.27 -6.46
N GLN A 141 2.54 5.93 -5.54
CA GLN A 141 3.43 7.05 -5.84
C GLN A 141 4.85 6.55 -6.08
N SER A 142 5.59 7.21 -6.97
CA SER A 142 7.01 6.95 -7.15
C SER A 142 7.76 7.12 -5.82
N ILE A 143 8.77 6.31 -5.60
CA ILE A 143 9.76 6.55 -4.54
C ILE A 143 10.55 7.77 -4.95
N LEU A 144 10.64 8.77 -4.07
CA LEU A 144 11.33 10.02 -4.35
C LEU A 144 12.83 9.78 -4.62
N PRO A 145 13.44 10.56 -5.50
CA PRO A 145 14.87 10.48 -5.77
C PRO A 145 15.68 10.84 -4.53
N VAL A 146 16.85 10.26 -4.43
CA VAL A 146 17.80 10.48 -3.33
C VAL A 146 19.07 11.16 -3.83
N ASN A 147 19.69 11.99 -2.98
CA ASN A 147 21.00 12.58 -3.26
C ASN A 147 21.87 12.60 -1.98
N ASN A 148 23.16 12.74 -2.15
CA ASN A 148 24.13 12.72 -1.06
C ASN A 148 24.71 14.12 -0.73
N VAL A 149 24.05 15.19 -1.13
CA VAL A 149 24.56 16.57 -0.96
C VAL A 149 24.88 16.89 0.51
N PHE A 150 24.09 16.37 1.43
CA PHE A 150 24.25 16.63 2.87
C PHE A 150 25.09 15.58 3.61
N GLY A 151 25.58 14.53 2.94
CA GLY A 151 26.36 13.45 3.56
C GLY A 151 25.61 12.69 4.67
N LYS A 152 24.28 12.73 4.66
CA LYS A 152 23.41 12.05 5.64
C LYS A 152 22.64 10.90 4.98
N PHE A 153 22.20 9.94 5.80
CA PHE A 153 21.40 8.79 5.34
C PHE A 153 22.09 7.98 4.24
N ASN A 154 23.39 7.70 4.37
CA ASN A 154 24.19 7.00 3.36
C ASN A 154 23.59 5.66 2.90
N GLY A 155 22.89 4.94 3.79
CA GLY A 155 22.16 3.72 3.43
C GLY A 155 20.98 3.94 2.45
N HIS A 156 20.48 5.18 2.33
CA HIS A 156 19.41 5.53 1.39
C HIS A 156 19.98 6.14 0.10
N THR A 157 20.93 7.06 0.23
CA THR A 157 21.42 7.89 -0.88
C THR A 157 22.15 7.10 -1.97
N GLY A 158 22.68 5.92 -1.65
CA GLY A 158 23.31 5.00 -2.61
C GLY A 158 22.33 4.15 -3.44
N ASN A 159 21.03 4.30 -3.26
CA ASN A 159 20.04 3.42 -3.92
C ASN A 159 19.32 4.04 -5.13
N GLY A 160 19.84 5.13 -5.72
CA GLY A 160 19.19 5.83 -6.82
C GLY A 160 18.80 4.93 -7.98
N GLU A 161 19.71 4.07 -8.46
CA GLU A 161 19.43 3.12 -9.55
C GLU A 161 18.33 2.11 -9.19
N LYS A 162 18.34 1.60 -7.94
CA LYS A 162 17.31 0.68 -7.47
C LYS A 162 15.94 1.38 -7.35
N ILE A 163 15.92 2.65 -6.94
CA ILE A 163 14.70 3.46 -6.90
C ILE A 163 14.12 3.61 -8.31
N ASN A 164 14.95 3.97 -9.28
CA ASN A 164 14.52 4.09 -10.67
C ASN A 164 13.94 2.77 -11.19
N PHE A 165 14.64 1.66 -10.96
CA PHE A 165 14.16 0.33 -11.32
C PHE A 165 12.78 0.02 -10.71
N VAL A 166 12.60 0.26 -9.39
CA VAL A 166 11.31 0.03 -8.73
C VAL A 166 10.23 0.90 -9.36
N ASN A 167 10.49 2.20 -9.57
CA ASN A 167 9.51 3.13 -10.12
C ASN A 167 9.08 2.74 -11.54
N GLU A 168 10.03 2.36 -12.40
CA GLU A 168 9.75 1.86 -13.75
C GLU A 168 8.87 0.60 -13.71
N ARG A 169 9.23 -0.39 -12.87
CA ARG A 169 8.44 -1.62 -12.72
C ARG A 169 7.04 -1.36 -12.18
N LEU A 170 6.89 -0.43 -11.24
CA LEU A 170 5.57 -0.06 -10.73
C LEU A 170 4.73 0.64 -11.80
N LYS A 171 5.33 1.52 -12.62
CA LYS A 171 4.65 2.19 -13.73
C LYS A 171 4.17 1.18 -14.78
N GLU A 172 5.02 0.23 -15.18
CA GLU A 172 4.69 -0.82 -16.15
C GLU A 172 3.53 -1.73 -15.69
N ASN A 173 3.44 -2.01 -14.39
CA ASN A 173 2.44 -2.92 -13.84
C ASN A 173 1.11 -2.23 -13.45
N ALA A 174 1.00 -0.92 -13.57
CA ALA A 174 -0.13 -0.15 -13.03
C ALA A 174 -1.50 -0.67 -13.49
N ASP A 175 -1.68 -0.81 -14.81
CA ASP A 175 -2.96 -1.23 -15.38
C ASP A 175 -3.31 -2.68 -14.99
N SER A 176 -2.37 -3.61 -15.12
CA SER A 176 -2.56 -5.02 -14.82
C SER A 176 -2.81 -5.27 -13.34
N ALA A 177 -2.16 -4.50 -12.47
CA ALA A 177 -2.28 -4.60 -11.02
C ALA A 177 -3.38 -3.69 -10.41
N SER A 178 -4.17 -3.00 -11.25
CA SER A 178 -5.35 -2.23 -10.84
C SER A 178 -5.08 -1.07 -9.87
N TYR A 179 -4.01 -0.31 -10.10
CA TYR A 179 -3.75 0.96 -9.42
C TYR A 179 -3.40 2.06 -10.42
N THR A 180 -3.46 3.31 -9.97
CA THR A 180 -2.96 4.46 -10.72
C THR A 180 -1.55 4.79 -10.23
N PHE A 181 -0.56 4.79 -11.13
CA PHE A 181 0.79 5.23 -10.78
C PHE A 181 0.87 6.76 -10.84
N ILE A 182 1.50 7.38 -9.85
CA ILE A 182 1.77 8.82 -9.76
C ILE A 182 3.28 8.99 -9.70
N ASP A 183 3.83 9.69 -10.70
CA ASP A 183 5.26 10.02 -10.77
C ASP A 183 5.58 11.30 -9.98
#